data_28cd54383245912a7589aee0d097284e
#
_entry.id   28cd54383245912a7589aee0d097284e
#
_cell.length_a   1.000
_cell.length_b   1.000
_cell.length_c   1.000
_cell.angle_alpha   90.00
_cell.angle_beta   90.00
_cell.angle_gamma   90.00
#
_symmetry.space_group_name_H-M   'P 1'
#
loop_
_entity.id
_entity.type
_entity.pdbx_description
1 polymer ?
#
loop_
_entity_poly.entity_id
_entity_poly.type
_entity_poly.pdbx_seq_one_letter_code
_entity_poly.pdbx_strand_id
1 'polypeptide(L)'
;MAHVVLNFNAFLEKTKLKDDGSNYTDWVRNLRIILIAAKKAYVLEAPLGDAPVFPATQDVLNAWQSRSDDYSLVQCGILYSLEPGLQKRFEQHRAYEMFQELKLVFQTHARVERYETSDKYFAYKMEENSSTSEHVLRLSVYYNCLNQVGVNLPDKIVIDKVL
;
A
#
# COMPACT_ATOMS: atom_id res chain seq x y z
N MET A 1 24.77 -6.64 21.15
CA MET A 1 23.98 -6.78 19.91
C MET A 1 23.54 -5.39 19.50
N ALA A 2 23.99 -4.90 18.34
CA ALA A 2 23.54 -3.63 17.82
C ALA A 2 22.05 -3.75 17.52
N HIS A 3 21.20 -3.02 18.26
CA HIS A 3 19.84 -2.75 17.86
C HIS A 3 19.93 -1.99 16.54
N VAL A 4 19.64 -2.66 15.44
CA VAL A 4 19.29 -2.00 14.20
C VAL A 4 17.96 -1.31 14.50
N VAL A 5 18.03 -0.07 14.95
CA VAL A 5 16.90 0.84 14.94
C VAL A 5 16.64 1.07 13.45
N LEU A 6 15.76 0.26 12.86
CA LEU A 6 15.22 0.55 11.54
C LEU A 6 14.69 1.98 11.64
N ASN A 7 15.34 2.87 10.92
CA ASN A 7 14.92 4.26 10.88
C ASN A 7 13.63 4.31 10.04
N PHE A 8 12.51 3.97 10.69
CA PHE A 8 11.16 3.95 10.13
C PHE A 8 10.89 5.20 9.30
N ASN A 9 11.36 6.32 9.80
CA ASN A 9 11.12 7.63 9.20
C ASN A 9 11.90 7.81 7.88
N ALA A 10 13.17 7.44 7.83
CA ALA A 10 13.98 7.65 6.62
C ALA A 10 13.52 6.78 5.43
N PHE A 11 12.95 5.62 5.70
CA PHE A 11 12.45 4.74 4.64
C PHE A 11 11.07 5.19 4.13
N LEU A 12 10.18 5.61 5.03
CA LEU A 12 8.84 6.07 4.68
C LEU A 12 8.82 7.49 4.11
N GLU A 13 9.83 8.32 4.42
CA GLU A 13 9.92 9.69 3.95
C GLU A 13 10.04 9.80 2.42
N LYS A 14 10.73 8.83 1.81
CA LYS A 14 10.90 8.78 0.34
C LYS A 14 9.66 8.32 -0.42
N THR A 15 8.70 7.72 0.27
CA THR A 15 7.53 7.08 -0.35
C THR A 15 6.25 7.40 0.40
N LYS A 16 6.04 8.68 0.75
CA LYS A 16 4.79 9.10 1.39
C LYS A 16 3.59 8.74 0.52
N LEU A 17 2.53 8.27 1.16
CA LEU A 17 1.26 8.05 0.49
C LEU A 17 0.69 9.40 0.05
N LYS A 18 0.47 9.54 -1.24
CA LYS A 18 -0.08 10.74 -1.83
C LYS A 18 -1.57 10.89 -1.51
N ASP A 19 -2.03 12.12 -1.43
CA ASP A 19 -3.44 12.44 -1.13
C ASP A 19 -4.42 11.82 -2.13
N ASP A 20 -3.99 11.63 -3.39
CA ASP A 20 -4.77 10.98 -4.45
C ASP A 20 -4.69 9.45 -4.44
N GLY A 21 -3.83 8.87 -3.60
CA GLY A 21 -3.63 7.43 -3.51
C GLY A 21 -2.91 6.78 -4.69
N SER A 22 -2.35 7.55 -5.63
CA SER A 22 -1.73 7.04 -6.86
C SER A 22 -0.58 6.05 -6.61
N ASN A 23 0.09 6.12 -5.46
CA ASN A 23 1.17 5.23 -5.06
C ASN A 23 0.79 4.26 -3.92
N TYR A 24 -0.52 4.04 -3.69
CA TYR A 24 -1.01 3.24 -2.56
C TYR A 24 -0.43 1.81 -2.54
N THR A 25 -0.38 1.15 -3.69
CA THR A 25 0.12 -0.24 -3.79
C THR A 25 1.58 -0.36 -3.35
N ASP A 26 2.43 0.58 -3.79
CA ASP A 26 3.84 0.61 -3.41
C ASP A 26 4.02 1.02 -1.95
N TRP A 27 3.25 1.99 -1.49
CA TRP A 27 3.25 2.42 -0.11
C TRP A 27 2.88 1.29 0.86
N VAL A 28 1.79 0.54 0.59
CA VAL A 28 1.38 -0.61 1.41
C VAL A 28 2.45 -1.69 1.45
N ARG A 29 3.06 -2.00 0.31
CA ARG A 29 4.14 -2.98 0.23
C ARG A 29 5.32 -2.56 1.13
N ASN A 30 5.75 -1.33 1.01
CA ASN A 30 6.85 -0.78 1.79
C ASN A 30 6.54 -0.74 3.29
N LEU A 31 5.33 -0.31 3.67
CA LEU A 31 4.86 -0.32 5.05
C LEU A 31 4.91 -1.75 5.64
N ARG A 32 4.40 -2.75 4.92
CA ARG A 32 4.41 -4.15 5.37
C ARG A 32 5.82 -4.69 5.55
N ILE A 33 6.73 -4.42 4.62
CA ILE A 33 8.14 -4.84 4.72
C ILE A 33 8.77 -4.31 6.00
N ILE A 34 8.58 -3.03 6.30
CA ILE A 34 9.12 -2.38 7.50
C ILE A 34 8.52 -3.00 8.77
N LEU A 35 7.20 -3.19 8.81
CA LEU A 35 6.52 -3.75 9.98
C LEU A 35 6.88 -5.21 10.22
N ILE A 36 7.11 -6.00 9.18
CA ILE A 36 7.61 -7.37 9.30
C ILE A 36 9.04 -7.35 9.89
N ALA A 37 9.92 -6.51 9.36
CA ALA A 37 11.28 -6.37 9.88
C ALA A 37 11.31 -5.91 11.35
N ALA A 38 10.38 -5.04 11.75
CA ALA A 38 10.20 -4.58 13.12
C ALA A 38 9.43 -5.58 14.03
N LYS A 39 8.93 -6.70 13.47
CA LYS A 39 8.06 -7.67 14.16
C LYS A 39 6.76 -7.07 14.71
N LYS A 40 6.21 -6.07 14.01
CA LYS A 40 4.99 -5.33 14.40
C LYS A 40 3.87 -5.40 13.36
N ALA A 41 3.97 -6.30 12.38
CA ALA A 41 2.96 -6.46 11.33
C ALA A 41 1.56 -6.83 11.87
N TYR A 42 1.51 -7.50 13.01
CA TYR A 42 0.27 -7.90 13.68
C TYR A 42 -0.65 -6.70 14.04
N VAL A 43 -0.07 -5.50 14.18
CA VAL A 43 -0.84 -4.26 14.48
C VAL A 43 -1.82 -3.92 13.35
N LEU A 44 -1.52 -4.32 12.11
CA LEU A 44 -2.40 -4.10 10.97
C LEU A 44 -3.49 -5.17 10.81
N GLU A 45 -3.40 -6.26 11.57
CA GLU A 45 -4.28 -7.44 11.42
C GLU A 45 -5.46 -7.43 12.40
N ALA A 46 -5.28 -6.84 13.58
CA ALA A 46 -6.30 -6.77 14.61
C ALA A 46 -6.21 -5.48 15.43
N PRO A 47 -7.32 -4.97 16.00
CA PRO A 47 -7.29 -3.85 16.92
C PRO A 47 -6.60 -4.22 18.24
N LEU A 48 -6.12 -3.23 19.00
CA LEU A 48 -5.41 -3.45 20.30
C LEU A 48 -6.38 -4.00 21.31
N GLY A 49 -7.47 -4.24 21.36
CA GLY A 49 -8.34 -4.70 22.44
C GLY A 49 -8.32 -3.78 23.68
N ASP A 50 -9.21 -4.07 24.60
CA ASP A 50 -9.37 -3.29 25.83
C ASP A 50 -8.24 -3.53 26.82
N ALA A 51 -7.99 -2.53 27.68
CA ALA A 51 -7.06 -2.69 28.78
C ALA A 51 -7.55 -3.76 29.77
N PRO A 52 -6.62 -4.54 30.37
CA PRO A 52 -6.99 -5.55 31.36
C PRO A 52 -7.78 -4.94 32.54
N VAL A 53 -8.88 -5.58 32.90
CA VAL A 53 -9.74 -5.16 34.02
C VAL A 53 -9.17 -5.75 35.32
N PHE A 54 -9.22 -4.97 36.40
CA PHE A 54 -8.80 -5.44 37.73
C PHE A 54 -9.70 -6.56 38.28
N PRO A 55 -9.10 -7.59 38.99
CA PRO A 55 -7.68 -7.74 39.30
C PRO A 55 -6.92 -8.43 38.14
N ALA A 56 -5.83 -7.80 37.67
CA ALA A 56 -4.93 -8.35 36.67
C ALA A 56 -3.52 -8.53 37.29
N THR A 57 -2.80 -9.56 36.86
CA THR A 57 -1.42 -9.75 37.26
C THR A 57 -0.50 -8.72 36.61
N GLN A 58 0.65 -8.43 37.25
CA GLN A 58 1.62 -7.47 36.72
C GLN A 58 2.11 -7.87 35.32
N ASP A 59 2.27 -9.17 35.06
CA ASP A 59 2.70 -9.68 33.75
C ASP A 59 1.70 -9.40 32.68
N VAL A 60 0.39 -9.52 32.95
CA VAL A 60 -0.68 -9.20 32.00
C VAL A 60 -0.71 -7.70 31.69
N LEU A 61 -0.52 -6.86 32.71
CA LEU A 61 -0.45 -5.41 32.53
C LEU A 61 0.77 -5.02 31.70
N ASN A 62 1.94 -5.59 31.97
CA ASN A 62 3.16 -5.32 31.21
C ASN A 62 3.05 -5.77 29.75
N ALA A 63 2.46 -6.94 29.51
CA ALA A 63 2.24 -7.45 28.15
C ALA A 63 1.28 -6.54 27.37
N TRP A 64 0.20 -6.09 27.99
CA TRP A 64 -0.73 -5.16 27.36
C TRP A 64 -0.09 -3.81 27.07
N GLN A 65 0.69 -3.27 28.03
CA GLN A 65 1.41 -2.00 27.85
C GLN A 65 2.39 -2.08 26.67
N SER A 66 3.17 -3.15 26.58
CA SER A 66 4.11 -3.38 25.47
C SER A 66 3.39 -3.41 24.11
N ARG A 67 2.22 -4.04 24.05
CA ARG A 67 1.40 -4.03 22.82
C ARG A 67 0.86 -2.63 22.53
N SER A 68 0.38 -1.91 23.54
CA SER A 68 -0.10 -0.53 23.40
C SER A 68 0.97 0.40 22.84
N ASP A 69 2.22 0.24 23.31
CA ASP A 69 3.36 1.00 22.82
C ASP A 69 3.65 0.69 21.34
N ASP A 70 3.55 -0.59 20.95
CA ASP A 70 3.69 -1.00 19.56
C ASP A 70 2.62 -0.38 18.64
N TYR A 71 1.36 -0.37 19.08
CA TYR A 71 0.28 0.27 18.34
C TYR A 71 0.49 1.78 18.19
N SER A 72 0.96 2.45 19.25
CA SER A 72 1.27 3.87 19.21
C SER A 72 2.43 4.18 18.27
N LEU A 73 3.48 3.36 18.29
CA LEU A 73 4.62 3.51 17.40
C LEU A 73 4.22 3.33 15.93
N VAL A 74 3.43 2.29 15.63
CA VAL A 74 2.94 2.04 14.25
C VAL A 74 2.00 3.15 13.79
N GLN A 75 1.12 3.65 14.66
CA GLN A 75 0.25 4.80 14.37
C GLN A 75 1.06 6.03 13.96
N CYS A 76 2.07 6.38 14.74
CA CYS A 76 2.96 7.49 14.40
C CYS A 76 3.69 7.25 13.08
N GLY A 77 4.17 6.03 12.83
CA GLY A 77 4.85 5.65 11.60
C GLY A 77 3.94 5.78 10.37
N ILE A 78 2.71 5.31 10.47
CA ILE A 78 1.73 5.45 9.38
C ILE A 78 1.45 6.94 9.14
N LEU A 79 1.08 7.71 10.16
CA LEU A 79 0.80 9.14 10.03
C LEU A 79 1.98 9.90 9.39
N TYR A 80 3.20 9.63 9.84
CA TYR A 80 4.39 10.26 9.25
C TYR A 80 4.57 9.93 7.77
N SER A 81 4.15 8.76 7.35
CA SER A 81 4.22 8.29 5.95
C SER A 81 3.08 8.75 5.05
N LEU A 82 2.18 9.59 5.54
CA LEU A 82 1.09 10.19 4.76
C LEU A 82 1.45 11.62 4.32
N GLU A 83 0.91 12.06 3.19
CA GLU A 83 0.91 13.49 2.84
C GLU A 83 0.02 14.31 3.79
N PRO A 84 0.22 15.64 3.91
CA PRO A 84 -0.46 16.46 4.91
C PRO A 84 -1.98 16.42 4.87
N GLY A 85 -2.60 16.26 3.71
CA GLY A 85 -4.05 16.13 3.56
C GLY A 85 -4.59 14.90 4.25
N LEU A 86 -3.95 13.76 4.01
CA LEU A 86 -4.29 12.49 4.67
C LEU A 86 -3.93 12.50 6.15
N GLN A 87 -2.78 13.08 6.54
CA GLN A 87 -2.40 13.21 7.95
C GLN A 87 -3.51 13.90 8.76
N LYS A 88 -4.01 15.03 8.28
CA LYS A 88 -5.07 15.79 8.93
C LYS A 88 -6.38 14.99 9.04
N ARG A 89 -6.68 14.19 8.01
CA ARG A 89 -7.87 13.33 8.00
C ARG A 89 -7.79 12.21 9.04
N PHE A 90 -6.59 11.62 9.19
CA PHE A 90 -6.41 10.40 9.98
C PHE A 90 -5.76 10.61 11.36
N GLU A 91 -5.44 11.86 11.76
CA GLU A 91 -4.73 12.15 13.02
C GLU A 91 -5.42 11.62 14.28
N GLN A 92 -6.74 11.43 14.25
CA GLN A 92 -7.52 10.93 15.38
C GLN A 92 -7.76 9.40 15.32
N HIS A 93 -7.30 8.73 14.27
CA HIS A 93 -7.51 7.31 14.09
C HIS A 93 -6.38 6.50 14.74
N ARG A 94 -6.72 5.34 15.31
CA ARG A 94 -5.72 4.36 15.77
C ARG A 94 -5.11 3.61 14.57
N ALA A 95 -3.96 2.98 14.77
CA ALA A 95 -3.19 2.33 13.71
C ALA A 95 -4.02 1.35 12.86
N TYR A 96 -4.78 0.46 13.51
CA TYR A 96 -5.60 -0.55 12.82
C TYR A 96 -6.73 0.10 12.02
N GLU A 97 -7.54 0.95 12.65
CA GLU A 97 -8.66 1.62 12.00
C GLU A 97 -8.19 2.48 10.82
N MET A 98 -7.10 3.24 11.01
CA MET A 98 -6.47 4.04 9.96
C MET A 98 -6.08 3.18 8.76
N PHE A 99 -5.40 2.06 9.00
CA PHE A 99 -4.98 1.17 7.93
C PHE A 99 -6.17 0.54 7.20
N GLN A 100 -7.22 0.13 7.91
CA GLN A 100 -8.42 -0.45 7.29
C GLN A 100 -9.17 0.59 6.44
N GLU A 101 -9.27 1.83 6.91
CA GLU A 101 -9.93 2.89 6.14
C GLU A 101 -9.12 3.29 4.90
N LEU A 102 -7.80 3.44 5.02
CA LEU A 102 -6.91 3.67 3.89
C LEU A 102 -7.02 2.54 2.85
N LYS A 103 -7.09 1.30 3.32
CA LYS A 103 -7.29 0.14 2.45
C LYS A 103 -8.64 0.22 1.72
N LEU A 104 -9.72 0.54 2.42
CA LEU A 104 -11.05 0.65 1.83
C LEU A 104 -11.10 1.74 0.74
N VAL A 105 -10.55 2.91 1.03
CA VAL A 105 -10.54 4.06 0.11
C VAL A 105 -9.68 3.78 -1.12
N PHE A 106 -8.44 3.40 -0.94
CA PHE A 106 -7.48 3.33 -2.04
C PHE A 106 -7.44 1.97 -2.76
N GLN A 107 -7.85 0.88 -2.12
CA GLN A 107 -7.98 -0.41 -2.81
C GLN A 107 -9.08 -0.38 -3.86
N THR A 108 -10.15 0.39 -3.62
CA THR A 108 -11.19 0.61 -4.61
C THR A 108 -10.64 1.41 -5.79
N HIS A 109 -9.87 2.47 -5.55
CA HIS A 109 -9.20 3.24 -6.60
C HIS A 109 -8.24 2.37 -7.43
N ALA A 110 -7.41 1.55 -6.79
CA ALA A 110 -6.50 0.65 -7.50
C ALA A 110 -7.23 -0.41 -8.35
N ARG A 111 -8.46 -0.80 -7.96
CA ARG A 111 -9.29 -1.70 -8.78
C ARG A 111 -9.84 -0.98 -10.02
N VAL A 112 -10.31 0.25 -9.86
CA VAL A 112 -10.79 1.08 -10.98
C VAL A 112 -9.65 1.34 -11.95
N GLU A 113 -8.49 1.76 -11.46
CA GLU A 113 -7.31 2.02 -12.28
C GLU A 113 -6.87 0.78 -13.08
N ARG A 114 -6.84 -0.40 -12.43
CA ARG A 114 -6.57 -1.66 -13.13
C ARG A 114 -7.58 -1.95 -14.23
N TYR A 115 -8.86 -1.75 -13.95
CA TYR A 115 -9.92 -1.97 -14.92
C TYR A 115 -9.76 -1.03 -16.12
N GLU A 116 -9.61 0.27 -15.89
CA GLU A 116 -9.45 1.27 -16.94
C GLU A 116 -8.20 1.05 -17.79
N THR A 117 -7.08 0.68 -17.14
CA THR A 117 -5.82 0.38 -17.83
C THR A 117 -5.96 -0.88 -18.69
N SER A 118 -6.64 -1.91 -18.17
CA SER A 118 -6.95 -3.13 -18.93
C SER A 118 -7.84 -2.84 -20.12
N ASP A 119 -8.88 -2.04 -19.92
CA ASP A 119 -9.80 -1.65 -20.98
C ASP A 119 -9.06 -0.91 -22.10
N LYS A 120 -8.22 0.05 -21.76
CA LYS A 120 -7.37 0.78 -22.73
C LYS A 120 -6.47 -0.18 -23.53
N TYR A 121 -5.83 -1.13 -22.88
CA TYR A 121 -4.97 -2.12 -23.55
C TYR A 121 -5.76 -3.00 -24.51
N PHE A 122 -6.88 -3.57 -24.07
CA PHE A 122 -7.68 -4.49 -24.88
C PHE A 122 -8.48 -3.77 -25.97
N ALA A 123 -8.96 -2.55 -25.74
CA ALA A 123 -9.68 -1.75 -26.71
C ALA A 123 -8.76 -1.14 -27.79
N TYR A 124 -7.47 -0.97 -27.50
CA TYR A 124 -6.54 -0.35 -28.44
C TYR A 124 -6.41 -1.19 -29.72
N LYS A 125 -6.64 -0.57 -30.85
CA LYS A 125 -6.47 -1.15 -32.18
C LYS A 125 -5.52 -0.30 -33.02
N MET A 126 -4.90 -0.92 -34.01
CA MET A 126 -4.06 -0.22 -34.95
C MET A 126 -4.92 0.80 -35.74
N GLU A 127 -4.47 2.04 -35.80
CA GLU A 127 -5.12 3.08 -36.60
C GLU A 127 -4.83 2.90 -38.07
N GLU A 128 -5.79 3.22 -38.93
CA GLU A 128 -5.70 3.10 -40.39
C GLU A 128 -4.54 3.90 -40.91
N ASN A 129 -3.60 4.16 -40.94
CA ASN A 129 -2.43 4.92 -41.40
C ASN A 129 -1.27 4.99 -40.42
N SER A 130 -1.34 4.22 -39.29
CA SER A 130 -0.21 4.10 -38.39
C SER A 130 0.76 3.01 -38.85
N SER A 131 2.05 3.19 -38.59
CA SER A 131 3.01 2.15 -38.86
C SER A 131 2.91 1.03 -37.80
N THR A 132 3.23 -0.21 -38.23
CA THR A 132 3.30 -1.35 -37.28
C THR A 132 4.23 -1.07 -36.11
N SER A 133 5.33 -0.37 -36.34
CA SER A 133 6.28 0.02 -35.28
C SER A 133 5.65 0.97 -34.25
N GLU A 134 4.86 1.92 -34.69
CA GLU A 134 4.14 2.84 -33.79
C GLU A 134 3.06 2.11 -33.00
N HIS A 135 2.34 1.20 -33.65
CA HIS A 135 1.34 0.35 -32.97
C HIS A 135 1.98 -0.48 -31.85
N VAL A 136 3.10 -1.16 -32.12
CA VAL A 136 3.83 -1.95 -31.14
C VAL A 136 4.35 -1.08 -29.99
N LEU A 137 4.87 0.11 -30.27
CA LEU A 137 5.33 1.02 -29.22
C LEU A 137 4.19 1.45 -28.29
N ARG A 138 3.03 1.82 -28.83
CA ARG A 138 1.87 2.19 -28.01
C ARG A 138 1.34 1.01 -27.19
N LEU A 139 1.27 -0.18 -27.76
CA LEU A 139 0.92 -1.40 -27.00
C LEU A 139 1.91 -1.69 -25.87
N SER A 140 3.21 -1.50 -26.11
CA SER A 140 4.24 -1.67 -25.09
C SER A 140 4.07 -0.69 -23.92
N VAL A 141 3.67 0.55 -24.20
CA VAL A 141 3.35 1.54 -23.16
C VAL A 141 2.17 1.06 -22.30
N TYR A 142 1.06 0.65 -22.92
CA TYR A 142 -0.09 0.13 -22.17
C TYR A 142 0.23 -1.14 -21.40
N TYR A 143 1.03 -2.05 -21.97
CA TYR A 143 1.49 -3.26 -21.29
C TYR A 143 2.33 -2.93 -20.04
N ASN A 144 3.25 -1.97 -20.15
CA ASN A 144 4.03 -1.52 -19.00
C ASN A 144 3.15 -0.88 -17.92
N CYS A 145 2.14 -0.10 -18.31
CA CYS A 145 1.15 0.43 -17.36
C CYS A 145 0.37 -0.68 -16.66
N LEU A 146 -0.03 -1.75 -17.38
CA LEU A 146 -0.68 -2.91 -16.77
C LEU A 146 0.21 -3.59 -15.71
N ASN A 147 1.49 -3.80 -16.02
CA ASN A 147 2.43 -4.37 -15.07
C ASN A 147 2.60 -3.49 -13.83
N GLN A 148 2.62 -2.15 -13.99
CA GLN A 148 2.70 -1.21 -12.87
C GLN A 148 1.49 -1.29 -11.94
N VAL A 149 0.30 -1.51 -12.47
CA VAL A 149 -0.92 -1.69 -11.65
C VAL A 149 -1.13 -3.14 -11.18
N GLY A 150 -0.14 -4.01 -11.41
CA GLY A 150 -0.12 -5.39 -10.91
C GLY A 150 -0.92 -6.38 -11.76
N VAL A 151 -1.21 -6.07 -13.03
CA VAL A 151 -1.83 -6.98 -13.99
C VAL A 151 -0.76 -7.59 -14.88
N ASN A 152 -0.41 -8.84 -14.63
CA ASN A 152 0.55 -9.60 -15.45
C ASN A 152 -0.20 -10.43 -16.49
N LEU A 153 -0.05 -10.10 -17.76
CA LEU A 153 -0.63 -10.87 -18.85
C LEU A 153 0.33 -12.00 -19.27
N PRO A 154 -0.19 -13.19 -19.57
CA PRO A 154 0.58 -14.24 -20.20
C PRO A 154 1.18 -13.80 -21.54
N ASP A 155 2.41 -14.18 -21.83
CA ASP A 155 3.12 -13.81 -23.07
C ASP A 155 2.30 -14.09 -24.34
N LYS A 156 1.56 -15.20 -24.35
CA LYS A 156 0.70 -15.55 -25.47
C LYS A 156 -0.34 -14.47 -25.77
N ILE A 157 -0.98 -13.89 -24.74
CA ILE A 157 -1.98 -12.83 -24.91
C ILE A 157 -1.32 -11.55 -25.44
N VAL A 158 -0.10 -11.26 -25.01
CA VAL A 158 0.65 -10.09 -25.47
C VAL A 158 1.01 -10.25 -26.94
N ILE A 159 1.46 -11.42 -27.37
CA ILE A 159 1.81 -11.73 -28.76
C ILE A 159 0.57 -11.67 -29.65
N ASP A 160 -0.52 -12.34 -29.26
CA ASP A 160 -1.79 -12.37 -30.02
C ASP A 160 -2.40 -10.97 -30.21
N LYS A 161 -2.03 -9.99 -29.35
CA LYS A 161 -2.51 -8.62 -29.47
C LYS A 161 -1.70 -7.78 -30.46
N VAL A 162 -0.45 -8.16 -30.71
CA VAL A 162 0.45 -7.49 -31.66
C VAL A 162 0.21 -7.96 -33.10
N LEU A 163 -0.20 -9.20 -33.28
CA LEU A 163 -0.49 -9.82 -34.56
C LEU A 163 -1.90 -9.47 -35.06
#